data_a22446f2bf1b7535aa4b45f254345fda
#
_entry.id   a22446f2bf1b7535aa4b45f254345fda
#
_cell.length_a   1.000
_cell.length_b   1.000
_cell.length_c   1.000
_cell.angle_alpha   90.00
_cell.angle_beta   90.00
_cell.angle_gamma   90.00
#
_symmetry.space_group_name_H-M   'P 1'
#
loop_
_entity.id
_entity.type
_entity.pdbx_description
1 polymer ?
#
loop_
_entity_poly.entity_id
_entity_poly.type
_entity_poly.pdbx_seq_one_letter_code
_entity_poly.pdbx_strand_id
1 'polypeptide(L)'
;MLTFYQYPFSHWCVKVQKIMDYKGVEYEPVRVGYHDKLELIKATGQDYVPALVNGKEVVTYAFIPDYLEELKPNPTIYPKGTKAVSKAIENWAHYRLEEIVWRYVVPDVPKTFKDDLERWVFVEIQEL
;
A
#
# COMPACT_ATOMS: atom_id res chain seq x y z
N MET A 1 -0.92 18.05 7.77
CA MET A 1 -0.97 17.52 6.41
C MET A 1 -0.57 16.05 6.49
N LEU A 2 -1.33 15.18 5.84
CA LEU A 2 -1.10 13.74 5.86
C LEU A 2 0.06 13.39 4.93
N THR A 3 1.06 12.67 5.42
CA THR A 3 2.20 12.21 4.62
C THR A 3 2.05 10.73 4.29
N PHE A 4 2.19 10.38 3.03
CA PHE A 4 2.00 9.02 2.53
C PHE A 4 3.31 8.44 1.99
N TYR A 5 3.91 7.53 2.75
CA TYR A 5 5.10 6.78 2.35
C TYR A 5 4.71 5.60 1.48
N GLN A 6 5.28 5.53 0.27
CA GLN A 6 4.86 4.56 -0.74
C GLN A 6 5.98 4.10 -1.68
N TYR A 7 5.79 2.91 -2.26
CA TYR A 7 6.39 2.49 -3.52
C TYR A 7 5.38 2.70 -4.65
N PRO A 8 5.76 3.32 -5.78
CA PRO A 8 4.83 3.61 -6.86
C PRO A 8 4.13 2.38 -7.46
N PHE A 9 4.81 1.23 -7.41
CA PHE A 9 4.34 -0.03 -8.02
C PHE A 9 3.76 -1.02 -7.01
N SER A 10 3.75 -0.68 -5.72
CA SER A 10 3.14 -1.53 -4.70
C SER A 10 1.62 -1.50 -4.82
N HIS A 11 1.01 -2.65 -5.08
CA HIS A 11 -0.45 -2.79 -5.14
C HIS A 11 -1.13 -2.37 -3.82
N TRP A 12 -0.45 -2.55 -2.68
CA TRP A 12 -0.88 -2.05 -1.37
C TRP A 12 -0.92 -0.53 -1.32
N CYS A 13 0.12 0.13 -1.84
CA CYS A 13 0.17 1.58 -1.91
C CYS A 13 -0.88 2.11 -2.88
N VAL A 14 -1.07 1.45 -4.03
CA VAL A 14 -2.13 1.79 -4.98
C VAL A 14 -3.51 1.68 -4.36
N LYS A 15 -3.77 0.63 -3.57
CA LYS A 15 -5.03 0.50 -2.83
C LYS A 15 -5.29 1.70 -1.92
N VAL A 16 -4.31 2.06 -1.10
CA VAL A 16 -4.42 3.21 -0.17
C VAL A 16 -4.62 4.51 -0.93
N GLN A 17 -3.86 4.73 -1.99
CA GLN A 17 -4.01 5.90 -2.85
C GLN A 17 -5.44 6.01 -3.40
N LYS A 18 -5.99 4.92 -3.93
CA LYS A 18 -7.36 4.92 -4.46
C LYS A 18 -8.42 5.20 -3.40
N ILE A 19 -8.20 4.76 -2.17
CA ILE A 19 -9.09 5.09 -1.05
C ILE A 19 -9.01 6.59 -0.74
N MET A 20 -7.81 7.16 -0.65
CA MET A 20 -7.63 8.59 -0.39
C MET A 20 -8.23 9.45 -1.51
N ASP A 21 -7.98 9.10 -2.77
CA ASP A 21 -8.55 9.78 -3.94
C ASP A 21 -10.09 9.75 -3.91
N TYR A 22 -10.67 8.57 -3.66
CA TYR A 22 -12.13 8.40 -3.59
C TYR A 22 -12.75 9.23 -2.47
N LYS A 23 -12.08 9.28 -1.32
CA LYS A 23 -12.52 10.08 -0.17
C LYS A 23 -12.20 11.57 -0.31
N GLY A 24 -11.40 11.96 -1.29
CA GLY A 24 -10.89 13.33 -1.44
C GLY A 24 -10.06 13.76 -0.23
N VAL A 25 -9.22 12.87 0.27
CA VAL A 25 -8.24 13.15 1.33
C VAL A 25 -6.97 13.68 0.69
N GLU A 26 -6.56 14.88 1.09
CA GLU A 26 -5.30 15.47 0.63
C GLU A 26 -4.11 14.88 1.38
N TYR A 27 -3.04 14.57 0.66
CA TYR A 27 -1.83 13.99 1.22
C TYR A 27 -0.59 14.40 0.43
N GLU A 28 0.57 14.35 1.07
CA GLU A 28 1.87 14.52 0.45
C GLU A 28 2.50 13.13 0.22
N PRO A 29 2.73 12.72 -1.04
CA PRO A 29 3.35 11.44 -1.33
C PRO A 29 4.88 11.51 -1.14
N VAL A 30 5.42 10.58 -0.36
CA VAL A 30 6.87 10.37 -0.22
C VAL A 30 7.23 9.03 -0.85
N ARG A 31 8.05 9.09 -1.89
CA ARG A 31 8.62 7.89 -2.50
C ARG A 31 9.73 7.33 -1.61
N VAL A 32 9.60 6.08 -1.25
CA VAL A 32 10.62 5.35 -0.50
C VAL A 32 11.51 4.60 -1.48
N GLY A 33 12.82 4.71 -1.32
CA GLY A 33 13.77 3.85 -2.04
C GLY A 33 13.75 2.45 -1.44
N TYR A 34 13.84 1.44 -2.29
CA TYR A 34 13.82 0.06 -1.81
C TYR A 34 15.02 -0.24 -0.90
N HIS A 35 16.21 0.18 -1.30
CA HIS A 35 17.44 0.02 -0.52
C HIS A 35 17.71 1.17 0.47
N ASP A 36 17.05 2.31 0.32
CA ASP A 36 17.18 3.45 1.22
C ASP A 36 15.85 3.72 1.94
N LYS A 37 15.70 3.10 3.09
CA LYS A 37 14.52 3.19 3.94
C LYS A 37 14.73 4.05 5.18
N LEU A 38 15.87 4.75 5.28
CA LEU A 38 16.23 5.49 6.50
C LEU A 38 15.22 6.57 6.87
N GLU A 39 14.69 7.28 5.89
CA GLU A 39 13.67 8.29 6.13
C GLU A 39 12.36 7.64 6.61
N LEU A 40 11.92 6.57 5.96
CA LEU A 40 10.75 5.80 6.38
C LEU A 40 10.88 5.30 7.82
N ILE A 41 12.00 4.66 8.15
CA ILE A 41 12.24 4.11 9.48
C ILE A 41 12.26 5.23 10.54
N LYS A 42 12.88 6.35 10.26
CA LYS A 42 12.89 7.52 11.18
C LYS A 42 11.49 8.09 11.41
N ALA A 43 10.68 8.15 10.35
CA ALA A 43 9.33 8.73 10.43
C ALA A 43 8.30 7.78 11.02
N THR A 44 8.43 6.48 10.82
CA THR A 44 7.36 5.50 11.10
C THR A 44 7.77 4.38 12.05
N GLY A 45 9.06 4.18 12.28
CA GLY A 45 9.58 3.08 13.09
C GLY A 45 9.56 1.71 12.38
N GLN A 46 9.21 1.66 11.09
CA GLN A 46 9.13 0.43 10.29
C GLN A 46 9.82 0.59 8.94
N ASP A 47 10.13 -0.52 8.27
CA ASP A 47 10.85 -0.57 7.01
C ASP A 47 9.99 -0.99 5.81
N TYR A 48 8.67 -0.99 5.96
CA TYR A 48 7.72 -1.38 4.91
C TYR A 48 6.65 -0.31 4.67
N VAL A 49 6.09 -0.32 3.47
CA VAL A 49 5.02 0.55 3.00
C VAL A 49 3.76 -0.26 2.67
N PRO A 50 2.56 0.33 2.64
CA PRO A 50 2.24 1.76 2.85
C PRO A 50 2.29 2.19 4.32
N ALA A 51 2.62 3.45 4.55
CA ALA A 51 2.48 4.08 5.86
C ALA A 51 1.92 5.50 5.71
N LEU A 52 1.03 5.89 6.62
CA LEU A 52 0.52 7.25 6.74
C LEU A 52 1.06 7.87 8.02
N VAL A 53 1.48 9.13 7.93
CA VAL A 53 1.88 9.93 9.10
C VAL A 53 0.99 11.17 9.17
N ASN A 54 0.32 11.34 10.31
CA ASN A 54 -0.52 12.49 10.60
C ASN A 54 -0.05 13.15 11.91
N GLY A 55 0.83 14.14 11.78
CA GLY A 55 1.49 14.73 12.94
C GLY A 55 2.38 13.73 13.66
N LYS A 56 1.96 13.26 14.85
CA LYS A 56 2.66 12.23 15.63
C LYS A 56 2.08 10.82 15.45
N GLU A 57 0.96 10.72 14.78
CA GLU A 57 0.27 9.47 14.57
C GLU A 57 0.84 8.75 13.35
N VAL A 58 1.16 7.48 13.50
CA VAL A 58 1.65 6.59 12.43
C VAL A 58 0.65 5.48 12.25
N VAL A 59 0.14 5.33 11.02
CA VAL A 59 -0.81 4.28 10.65
C VAL A 59 -0.23 3.46 9.51
N THR A 60 -0.26 2.16 9.67
CA THR A 60 0.42 1.26 8.74
C THR A 60 -0.51 0.20 8.18
N TYR A 61 -0.27 -0.16 6.92
CA TYR A 61 -0.74 -1.36 6.26
C TYR A 61 -2.25 -1.62 6.40
N ALA A 62 -2.64 -2.67 7.13
CA ALA A 62 -4.03 -3.12 7.25
C ALA A 62 -4.95 -2.15 8.01
N PHE A 63 -4.38 -1.23 8.79
CA PHE A 63 -5.15 -0.27 9.58
C PHE A 63 -5.51 0.99 8.81
N ILE A 64 -4.85 1.26 7.68
CA ILE A 64 -5.05 2.49 6.90
C ILE A 64 -6.49 2.65 6.40
N PRO A 65 -7.16 1.63 5.84
CA PRO A 65 -8.54 1.80 5.36
C PRO A 65 -9.51 2.23 6.47
N ASP A 66 -9.44 1.60 7.64
CA ASP A 66 -10.29 1.96 8.78
C ASP A 66 -9.96 3.35 9.33
N TYR A 67 -8.68 3.68 9.41
CA TYR A 67 -8.22 5.02 9.80
C TYR A 67 -8.78 6.11 8.87
N LEU A 68 -8.69 5.90 7.56
CA LEU A 68 -9.22 6.83 6.57
C LEU A 68 -10.74 6.95 6.63
N GLU A 69 -11.43 5.86 6.99
CA GLU A 69 -12.87 5.87 7.22
C GLU A 69 -13.25 6.71 8.44
N GLU A 70 -12.48 6.63 9.52
CA GLU A 70 -12.67 7.45 10.72
C GLU A 70 -12.29 8.92 10.49
N LEU A 71 -11.17 9.16 9.80
CA LEU A 71 -10.69 10.51 9.49
C LEU A 71 -11.68 11.29 8.60
N LYS A 72 -12.27 10.63 7.62
CA LYS A 72 -13.22 11.21 6.69
C LYS A 72 -14.35 10.22 6.39
N PRO A 73 -15.43 10.20 7.20
CA PRO A 73 -16.49 9.20 7.06
C PRO A 73 -17.24 9.23 5.72
N ASN A 74 -17.27 10.38 5.04
CA ASN A 74 -18.00 10.55 3.79
C ASN A 74 -17.07 10.99 2.64
N PRO A 75 -17.14 10.35 1.46
CA PRO A 75 -17.92 9.14 1.16
C PRO A 75 -17.35 7.91 1.89
N THR A 76 -18.22 7.00 2.31
CA THR A 76 -17.79 5.76 2.98
C THR A 76 -17.28 4.72 1.97
N ILE A 77 -16.20 4.00 2.34
CA ILE A 77 -15.74 2.81 1.60
C ILE A 77 -16.49 1.54 2.03
N TYR A 78 -17.28 1.64 3.11
CA TYR A 78 -18.10 0.54 3.63
C TYR A 78 -19.58 0.91 3.62
N PRO A 79 -20.32 0.71 2.51
CA PRO A 79 -21.76 0.94 2.49
C PRO A 79 -22.45 0.22 3.63
N LYS A 80 -23.58 0.76 4.08
CA LYS A 80 -24.30 0.25 5.27
C LYS A 80 -24.50 -1.27 5.19
N GLY A 81 -24.05 -1.97 6.21
CA GLY A 81 -24.18 -3.42 6.34
C GLY A 81 -23.15 -4.25 5.56
N THR A 82 -22.23 -3.62 4.83
CA THR A 82 -21.23 -4.35 4.00
C THR A 82 -19.86 -4.48 4.63
N LYS A 83 -19.56 -3.79 5.73
CA LYS A 83 -18.18 -3.74 6.30
C LYS A 83 -17.60 -5.13 6.53
N ALA A 84 -18.36 -6.05 7.12
CA ALA A 84 -17.88 -7.40 7.43
C ALA A 84 -17.53 -8.20 6.16
N VAL A 85 -18.41 -8.16 5.15
CA VAL A 85 -18.16 -8.87 3.89
C VAL A 85 -17.03 -8.21 3.09
N SER A 86 -16.93 -6.88 3.09
CA SER A 86 -15.81 -6.17 2.44
C SER A 86 -14.47 -6.55 3.07
N LYS A 87 -14.39 -6.59 4.40
CA LYS A 87 -13.19 -7.04 5.12
C LYS A 87 -12.85 -8.51 4.86
N ALA A 88 -13.84 -9.38 4.77
CA ALA A 88 -13.62 -10.79 4.44
C ALA A 88 -13.04 -10.96 3.03
N ILE A 89 -13.56 -10.22 2.04
CA ILE A 89 -13.04 -10.23 0.67
C ILE A 89 -11.63 -9.63 0.61
N GLU A 90 -11.39 -8.53 1.31
CA GLU A 90 -10.07 -7.90 1.41
C GLU A 90 -9.04 -8.89 1.98
N ASN A 91 -9.37 -9.55 3.09
CA ASN A 91 -8.49 -10.55 3.70
C ASN A 91 -8.24 -11.76 2.78
N TRP A 92 -9.28 -12.23 2.08
CA TRP A 92 -9.11 -13.31 1.11
C TRP A 92 -8.17 -12.89 -0.02
N ALA A 93 -8.35 -11.70 -0.58
CA ALA A 93 -7.49 -11.18 -1.63
C ALA A 93 -6.04 -11.06 -1.14
N HIS A 94 -5.85 -10.54 0.07
CA HIS A 94 -4.53 -10.37 0.66
C HIS A 94 -3.82 -11.70 0.94
N TYR A 95 -4.47 -12.63 1.66
CA TYR A 95 -3.79 -13.83 2.16
C TYR A 95 -3.81 -15.00 1.17
N ARG A 96 -4.65 -14.97 0.15
CA ARG A 96 -4.80 -16.10 -0.79
C ARG A 96 -4.50 -15.71 -2.23
N LEU A 97 -5.15 -14.67 -2.75
CA LEU A 97 -4.96 -14.28 -4.14
C LEU A 97 -3.56 -13.72 -4.37
N GLU A 98 -3.08 -12.89 -3.47
CA GLU A 98 -1.73 -12.31 -3.54
C GLU A 98 -0.67 -13.42 -3.52
N GLU A 99 -0.77 -14.39 -2.62
CA GLU A 99 0.17 -15.52 -2.56
C GLU A 99 0.26 -16.27 -3.88
N ILE A 100 -0.89 -16.48 -4.55
CA ILE A 100 -0.93 -17.15 -5.86
C ILE A 100 -0.22 -16.30 -6.91
N VAL A 101 -0.50 -14.99 -6.95
CA VAL A 101 0.13 -14.07 -7.90
C VAL A 101 1.65 -14.05 -7.71
N TRP A 102 2.15 -13.94 -6.48
CA TRP A 102 3.57 -13.98 -6.18
C TRP A 102 4.24 -15.27 -6.65
N ARG A 103 3.63 -16.42 -6.43
CA ARG A 103 4.20 -17.72 -6.79
C ARG A 103 4.28 -17.96 -8.30
N TYR A 104 3.30 -17.47 -9.06
CA TYR A 104 3.15 -17.81 -10.47
C TYR A 104 3.57 -16.69 -11.43
N VAL A 105 3.41 -15.45 -11.02
CA VAL A 105 3.67 -14.30 -11.89
C VAL A 105 5.08 -13.75 -11.68
N VAL A 106 5.46 -13.50 -10.43
CA VAL A 106 6.71 -12.78 -10.11
C VAL A 106 7.96 -13.50 -10.59
N PRO A 107 8.12 -14.83 -10.48
CA PRO A 107 9.34 -15.51 -10.94
C PRO A 107 9.64 -15.32 -12.44
N ASP A 108 8.61 -15.12 -13.26
CA ASP A 108 8.77 -14.98 -14.70
C ASP A 108 8.80 -13.53 -15.20
N VAL A 109 8.37 -12.61 -14.39
CA VAL A 109 8.30 -11.19 -14.74
C VAL A 109 9.66 -10.62 -15.16
N PRO A 110 10.79 -10.83 -14.44
CA PRO A 110 12.08 -10.31 -14.85
C PRO A 110 12.54 -10.77 -16.23
N LYS A 111 12.11 -11.95 -16.67
CA LYS A 111 12.45 -12.51 -18.00
C LYS A 111 11.66 -11.85 -19.13
N THR A 112 10.49 -11.31 -18.82
CA THR A 112 9.57 -10.69 -19.78
C THR A 112 9.81 -9.20 -19.95
N PHE A 113 10.35 -8.52 -18.94
CA PHE A 113 10.65 -7.09 -19.02
C PHE A 113 11.94 -6.82 -19.80
N LYS A 114 11.84 -5.92 -20.76
CA LYS A 114 12.98 -5.47 -21.58
C LYS A 114 13.57 -4.17 -21.07
N ASP A 115 12.79 -3.39 -20.33
CA ASP A 115 13.23 -2.14 -19.74
C ASP A 115 13.98 -2.41 -18.44
N ASP A 116 15.14 -1.81 -18.28
CA ASP A 116 15.98 -2.00 -17.10
C ASP A 116 15.33 -1.45 -15.83
N LEU A 117 14.49 -0.41 -15.94
CA LEU A 117 13.76 0.16 -14.81
C LEU A 117 12.66 -0.79 -14.34
N GLU A 118 11.90 -1.38 -15.25
CA GLU A 118 10.87 -2.36 -14.94
C GLU A 118 11.49 -3.62 -14.34
N ARG A 119 12.59 -4.07 -14.92
CA ARG A 119 13.37 -5.19 -14.42
C ARG A 119 13.88 -4.93 -13.01
N TRP A 120 14.40 -3.74 -12.74
CA TRP A 120 14.88 -3.32 -11.43
C TRP A 120 13.77 -3.39 -10.37
N VAL A 121 12.59 -2.85 -10.65
CA VAL A 121 11.45 -2.89 -9.73
C VAL A 121 11.07 -4.32 -9.35
N PHE A 122 11.05 -5.24 -10.30
CA PHE A 122 10.65 -6.62 -10.03
C PHE A 122 11.74 -7.47 -9.37
N VAL A 123 12.99 -7.24 -9.69
CA VAL A 123 14.12 -7.90 -8.98
C VAL A 123 14.14 -7.50 -7.51
N GLU A 124 13.94 -6.23 -7.21
CA GLU A 124 13.89 -5.75 -5.83
C GLU A 124 12.70 -6.30 -5.02
N ILE A 125 11.58 -6.54 -5.68
CA ILE A 125 10.42 -7.16 -5.04
C ILE A 125 10.69 -8.64 -4.70
N GLN A 126 11.50 -9.35 -5.49
CA GLN A 126 11.83 -10.76 -5.24
C GLN A 126 12.84 -10.99 -4.11
N GLU A 127 13.59 -9.97 -3.71
CA GLU A 127 14.53 -10.05 -2.59
C GLU A 127 13.86 -9.87 -1.21
N LEU A 128 12.52 -9.70 -1.20
CA LEU A 128 11.69 -9.77 0.01
C LEU A 128 11.32 -11.21 0.36
#